data_4e6004110cb447040777ef7145147884
#
_entry.id   4e6004110cb447040777ef7145147884
#
_cell.length_a   1.000
_cell.length_b   1.000
_cell.length_c   1.000
_cell.angle_alpha   90.00
_cell.angle_beta   90.00
_cell.angle_gamma   90.00
#
_symmetry.space_group_name_H-M   'P 1'
#
loop_
_entity.id
_entity.type
_entity.pdbx_description
1 polymer ?
#
loop_
_entity_poly.entity_id
_entity_poly.type
_entity_poly.pdbx_seq_one_letter_code
_entity_poly.pdbx_strand_id
1 'polypeptide(L)'
;MAFFRTINFSEPPPSIAGDGVMLRPPQMTDFAEWAALRETSRDFLTPWEPTWPADDLTRSAFRRRIRRYGEDLRTDQGYAFLIIRRSDDALVGGLTLANIRRGVAQAGSLGYWMGLPYARHGYMTAAVRAVIPFAFGTLRLHRIEAACIPTNAGSTRLLENTGFVREGYAREYLCINGIWQDHLLYARLKDGQVS
;
A
#
# COMPACT_ATOMS: atom_id res chain seq x y z
N MET A 1 -18.61 16.96 25.46
CA MET A 1 -18.54 17.56 24.10
C MET A 1 -17.39 16.89 23.35
N ALA A 2 -17.72 16.02 22.39
CA ALA A 2 -16.71 15.35 21.57
C ALA A 2 -16.28 16.33 20.47
N PHE A 3 -15.05 16.80 20.49
CA PHE A 3 -14.46 17.56 19.41
C PHE A 3 -14.25 16.63 18.21
N PHE A 4 -15.17 16.65 17.27
CA PHE A 4 -14.94 16.09 15.95
C PHE A 4 -13.90 16.97 15.24
N ARG A 5 -12.64 16.55 15.30
CA ARG A 5 -11.60 17.12 14.46
C ARG A 5 -11.93 16.66 13.03
N THR A 6 -12.50 17.54 12.22
CA THR A 6 -12.76 17.32 10.80
C THR A 6 -11.41 17.06 10.15
N ILE A 7 -11.22 15.87 9.60
CA ILE A 7 -10.05 15.58 8.78
C ILE A 7 -10.22 16.44 7.52
N ASN A 8 -9.32 17.39 7.32
CA ASN A 8 -9.36 18.24 6.13
C ASN A 8 -8.72 17.47 4.98
N PHE A 9 -9.53 16.81 4.16
CA PHE A 9 -9.09 15.99 3.01
C PHE A 9 -8.52 16.82 1.83
N SER A 10 -8.43 18.14 1.96
CA SER A 10 -7.86 19.01 0.93
C SER A 10 -6.33 19.11 0.97
N GLU A 11 -5.69 18.66 2.04
CA GLU A 11 -4.23 18.63 2.15
C GLU A 11 -3.68 17.25 1.74
N PRO A 12 -2.51 17.21 1.07
CA PRO A 12 -1.86 15.94 0.78
C PRO A 12 -1.59 15.18 2.09
N PRO A 13 -1.64 13.83 2.10
CA PRO A 13 -1.34 13.08 3.29
C PRO A 13 0.08 13.43 3.76
N PRO A 14 0.31 13.49 5.08
CA PRO A 14 1.62 13.80 5.61
C PRO A 14 2.65 12.75 5.18
N SER A 15 3.89 13.16 5.03
CA SER A 15 4.98 12.19 4.92
C SER A 15 5.12 11.41 6.23
N ILE A 16 5.32 10.10 6.13
CA ILE A 16 5.42 9.19 7.28
C ILE A 16 6.84 8.66 7.36
N ALA A 17 7.54 8.98 8.44
CA ALA A 17 8.89 8.49 8.68
C ALA A 17 8.85 7.05 9.20
N GLY A 18 9.68 6.17 8.61
CA GLY A 18 9.93 4.81 9.06
C GLY A 18 11.44 4.58 9.29
N ASP A 19 11.78 3.39 9.73
CA ASP A 19 13.16 2.97 9.92
C ASP A 19 13.88 2.84 8.56
N GLY A 20 14.80 3.76 8.27
CA GLY A 20 15.51 3.83 6.98
C GLY A 20 14.66 4.24 5.77
N VAL A 21 13.37 4.51 5.94
CA VAL A 21 12.46 4.86 4.85
C VAL A 21 11.61 6.09 5.17
N MET A 22 11.14 6.75 4.12
CA MET A 22 10.12 7.80 4.17
C MET A 22 8.99 7.43 3.21
N LEU A 23 7.76 7.44 3.68
CA LEU A 23 6.58 7.30 2.85
C LEU A 23 6.05 8.70 2.53
N ARG A 24 5.88 9.02 1.26
CA ARG A 24 5.29 10.28 0.84
C ARG A 24 4.35 10.11 -0.35
N PRO A 25 3.41 11.01 -0.55
CA PRO A 25 2.56 10.99 -1.75
C PRO A 25 3.39 11.04 -3.02
N PRO A 26 2.98 10.31 -4.09
CA PRO A 26 3.63 10.39 -5.39
C PRO A 26 3.43 11.75 -6.05
N GLN A 27 4.45 12.23 -6.75
CA GLN A 27 4.47 13.49 -7.49
C GLN A 27 4.85 13.26 -8.96
N MET A 28 4.53 14.21 -9.85
CA MET A 28 4.88 14.09 -11.27
C MET A 28 6.40 14.06 -11.53
N THR A 29 7.18 14.58 -10.61
CA THR A 29 8.65 14.52 -10.63
C THR A 29 9.19 13.10 -10.45
N ASP A 30 8.44 12.21 -9.83
CA ASP A 30 8.84 10.82 -9.56
C ASP A 30 8.73 9.94 -10.81
N PHE A 31 8.11 10.44 -11.88
CA PHE A 31 7.76 9.62 -13.05
C PHE A 31 8.96 8.84 -13.61
N ALA A 32 10.09 9.49 -13.84
CA ALA A 32 11.23 8.87 -14.50
C ALA A 32 11.81 7.70 -13.67
N GLU A 33 12.01 7.94 -12.38
CA GLU A 33 12.54 6.94 -11.46
C GLU A 33 11.54 5.79 -11.23
N TRP A 34 10.24 6.14 -11.06
CA TRP A 34 9.16 5.16 -10.90
C TRP A 34 9.05 4.25 -12.13
N ALA A 35 9.06 4.81 -13.35
CA ALA A 35 8.93 4.03 -14.57
C ALA A 35 10.14 3.12 -14.79
N ALA A 36 11.36 3.63 -14.57
CA ALA A 36 12.58 2.85 -14.67
C ALA A 36 12.62 1.70 -13.66
N LEU A 37 12.26 1.96 -12.39
CA LEU A 37 12.22 0.93 -11.35
C LEU A 37 11.17 -0.14 -11.64
N ARG A 38 9.99 0.25 -12.11
CA ARG A 38 8.92 -0.68 -12.49
C ARG A 38 9.33 -1.54 -13.68
N GLU A 39 9.94 -0.93 -14.73
CA GLU A 39 10.42 -1.67 -15.90
C GLU A 39 11.49 -2.70 -15.53
N THR A 40 12.50 -2.30 -14.76
CA THR A 40 13.56 -3.21 -14.28
C THR A 40 13.00 -4.34 -13.40
N SER A 41 11.86 -4.12 -12.78
CA SER A 41 11.21 -5.07 -11.87
C SER A 41 10.05 -5.84 -12.51
N ARG A 42 9.81 -5.70 -13.83
CA ARG A 42 8.62 -6.23 -14.51
C ARG A 42 8.40 -7.71 -14.25
N ASP A 43 9.39 -8.54 -14.54
CA ASP A 43 9.28 -10.00 -14.38
C ASP A 43 9.12 -10.43 -12.91
N PHE A 44 9.70 -9.65 -12.00
CA PHE A 44 9.57 -9.88 -10.56
C PHE A 44 8.18 -9.51 -10.02
N LEU A 45 7.52 -8.51 -10.57
CA LEU A 45 6.22 -7.99 -10.11
C LEU A 45 5.04 -8.68 -10.81
N THR A 46 5.16 -9.00 -12.10
CA THR A 46 4.09 -9.57 -12.91
C THR A 46 3.36 -10.76 -12.28
N PRO A 47 4.03 -11.71 -11.60
CA PRO A 47 3.33 -12.83 -10.96
C PRO A 47 2.40 -12.43 -9.80
N TRP A 48 2.49 -11.21 -9.30
CA TRP A 48 1.82 -10.75 -8.08
C TRP A 48 0.85 -9.59 -8.31
N GLU A 49 0.78 -9.06 -9.53
CA GLU A 49 0.00 -7.88 -9.86
C GLU A 49 -1.03 -8.16 -10.97
N PRO A 50 -2.09 -7.36 -11.08
CA PRO A 50 -2.96 -7.36 -12.27
C PRO A 50 -2.15 -7.15 -13.54
N THR A 51 -2.68 -7.58 -14.68
CA THR A 51 -2.06 -7.34 -15.99
C THR A 51 -1.80 -5.85 -16.20
N TRP A 52 -0.57 -5.50 -16.52
CA TRP A 52 -0.22 -4.12 -16.80
C TRP A 52 -0.76 -3.71 -18.17
N PRO A 53 -1.49 -2.60 -18.27
CA PRO A 53 -1.84 -2.02 -19.55
C PRO A 53 -0.60 -1.74 -20.40
N ALA A 54 -0.73 -1.79 -21.71
CA ALA A 54 0.39 -1.55 -22.63
C ALA A 54 1.03 -0.15 -22.42
N ASP A 55 0.25 0.82 -21.94
CA ASP A 55 0.71 2.17 -21.67
C ASP A 55 1.06 2.44 -20.19
N ASP A 56 1.10 1.39 -19.31
CA ASP A 56 1.22 1.57 -17.85
C ASP A 56 2.40 2.45 -17.42
N LEU A 57 3.55 2.29 -18.09
CA LEU A 57 4.77 3.03 -17.78
C LEU A 57 4.93 4.35 -18.57
N THR A 58 3.89 4.83 -19.23
CA THR A 58 3.94 6.14 -19.88
C THR A 58 3.68 7.28 -18.90
N ARG A 59 4.23 8.47 -19.23
CA ARG A 59 4.00 9.69 -18.43
C ARG A 59 2.51 10.06 -18.34
N SER A 60 1.73 9.77 -19.38
CA SER A 60 0.28 10.00 -19.40
C SER A 60 -0.46 9.06 -18.44
N ALA A 61 -0.11 7.77 -18.41
CA ALA A 61 -0.68 6.81 -17.46
C ALA A 61 -0.31 7.17 -16.01
N PHE A 62 0.95 7.55 -15.76
CA PHE A 62 1.38 8.00 -14.44
C PHE A 62 0.62 9.26 -13.99
N ARG A 63 0.37 10.22 -14.87
CA ARG A 63 -0.46 11.41 -14.57
C ARG A 63 -1.90 11.02 -14.21
N ARG A 64 -2.52 10.06 -14.95
CA ARG A 64 -3.85 9.56 -14.61
C ARG A 64 -3.86 8.88 -13.24
N ARG A 65 -2.80 8.12 -12.92
CA ARG A 65 -2.61 7.45 -11.63
C ARG A 65 -2.54 8.48 -10.47
N ILE A 66 -1.72 9.53 -10.61
CA ILE A 66 -1.63 10.60 -9.60
C ILE A 66 -2.98 11.31 -9.42
N ARG A 67 -3.69 11.59 -10.52
CA ARG A 67 -5.02 12.22 -10.43
C ARG A 67 -5.99 11.35 -9.65
N ARG A 68 -6.03 10.05 -9.93
CA ARG A 68 -6.86 9.09 -9.20
C ARG A 68 -6.48 9.05 -7.72
N TYR A 69 -5.21 9.00 -7.37
CA TYR A 69 -4.76 9.04 -5.98
C TYR A 69 -5.18 10.33 -5.26
N GLY A 70 -5.13 11.46 -5.95
CA GLY A 70 -5.63 12.72 -5.41
C GLY A 70 -7.16 12.72 -5.20
N GLU A 71 -7.90 12.04 -6.06
CA GLU A 71 -9.34 11.85 -5.90
C GLU A 71 -9.67 10.89 -4.74
N ASP A 72 -8.99 9.74 -4.67
CA ASP A 72 -9.15 8.76 -3.60
C ASP A 72 -8.85 9.41 -2.24
N LEU A 73 -7.81 10.23 -2.16
CA LEU A 73 -7.49 11.00 -0.96
C LEU A 73 -8.62 11.96 -0.57
N ARG A 74 -9.08 12.76 -1.53
CA ARG A 74 -10.11 13.79 -1.30
C ARG A 74 -11.46 13.19 -0.89
N THR A 75 -11.75 11.98 -1.35
CA THR A 75 -12.98 11.24 -1.05
C THR A 75 -12.81 10.21 0.09
N ASP A 76 -11.66 10.20 0.76
CA ASP A 76 -11.33 9.24 1.82
C ASP A 76 -11.46 7.76 1.37
N GLN A 77 -11.16 7.49 0.08
CA GLN A 77 -11.19 6.15 -0.49
C GLN A 77 -9.83 5.46 -0.46
N GLY A 78 -8.74 6.24 -0.38
CA GLY A 78 -7.41 5.67 -0.39
C GLY A 78 -6.28 6.68 -0.16
N TYR A 79 -5.13 6.15 0.25
CA TYR A 79 -3.91 6.87 0.58
C TYR A 79 -2.73 6.15 -0.07
N ALA A 80 -2.18 6.73 -1.12
CA ALA A 80 -1.06 6.18 -1.86
C ALA A 80 0.26 6.83 -1.44
N PHE A 81 1.29 6.02 -1.24
CA PHE A 81 2.63 6.45 -0.88
C PHE A 81 3.68 5.80 -1.79
N LEU A 82 4.69 6.56 -2.15
CA LEU A 82 5.97 6.03 -2.58
C LEU A 82 6.86 5.81 -1.36
N ILE A 83 7.67 4.76 -1.40
CA ILE A 83 8.64 4.44 -0.36
C ILE A 83 10.00 4.93 -0.84
N ILE A 84 10.56 5.89 -0.11
CA ILE A 84 11.82 6.54 -0.41
C ILE A 84 12.86 6.06 0.63
N ARG A 85 14.01 5.58 0.19
CA ARG A 85 15.11 5.22 1.08
C ARG A 85 15.80 6.50 1.56
N ARG A 86 15.92 6.66 2.89
CA ARG A 86 16.42 7.90 3.49
C ARG A 86 17.91 8.16 3.31
N SER A 87 18.71 7.16 2.96
CA SER A 87 20.17 7.31 2.85
C SER A 87 20.61 8.05 1.58
N ASP A 88 19.79 8.01 0.53
CA ASP A 88 20.12 8.52 -0.80
C ASP A 88 18.91 9.00 -1.61
N ASP A 89 17.76 9.12 -0.96
CA ASP A 89 16.47 9.53 -1.55
C ASP A 89 15.97 8.65 -2.72
N ALA A 90 16.51 7.42 -2.85
CA ALA A 90 16.09 6.50 -3.90
C ALA A 90 14.65 6.00 -3.69
N LEU A 91 13.87 5.98 -4.76
CA LEU A 91 12.56 5.31 -4.81
C LEU A 91 12.75 3.80 -4.78
N VAL A 92 12.23 3.13 -3.76
CA VAL A 92 12.41 1.67 -3.59
C VAL A 92 11.14 0.86 -3.80
N GLY A 93 9.95 1.49 -3.70
CA GLY A 93 8.68 0.79 -3.83
C GLY A 93 7.48 1.70 -3.61
N GLY A 94 6.32 1.09 -3.41
CA GLY A 94 5.09 1.80 -3.11
C GLY A 94 4.18 1.02 -2.17
N LEU A 95 3.33 1.75 -1.44
CA LEU A 95 2.35 1.23 -0.51
C LEU A 95 1.06 2.04 -0.65
N THR A 96 -0.08 1.36 -0.58
CA THR A 96 -1.39 1.99 -0.66
C THR A 96 -2.31 1.44 0.42
N LEU A 97 -2.97 2.31 1.16
CA LEU A 97 -4.19 2.00 1.90
C LEU A 97 -5.36 2.36 0.98
N ALA A 98 -6.17 1.40 0.60
CA ALA A 98 -7.28 1.58 -0.34
C ALA A 98 -8.56 0.97 0.21
N ASN A 99 -9.67 1.11 -0.53
CA ASN A 99 -10.96 0.56 -0.14
C ASN A 99 -11.34 0.93 1.30
N ILE A 100 -11.17 2.19 1.64
CA ILE A 100 -11.51 2.69 2.98
C ILE A 100 -13.02 2.61 3.15
N ARG A 101 -13.44 1.81 4.12
CA ARG A 101 -14.84 1.64 4.50
C ARG A 101 -15.06 2.21 5.88
N ARG A 102 -15.90 3.23 5.95
CA ARG A 102 -16.29 3.90 7.21
C ARG A 102 -17.50 3.22 7.85
N GLY A 103 -18.17 3.90 8.72
CA GLY A 103 -19.34 3.38 9.45
C GLY A 103 -18.95 2.24 10.38
N VAL A 104 -19.67 1.14 10.32
CA VAL A 104 -19.46 -0.03 11.20
C VAL A 104 -18.21 -0.83 10.87
N ALA A 105 -17.64 -0.68 9.66
CA ALA A 105 -16.46 -1.44 9.26
C ALA A 105 -15.14 -0.82 9.74
N GLN A 106 -14.98 0.51 9.62
CA GLN A 106 -13.73 1.24 9.91
C GLN A 106 -12.50 0.48 9.44
N ALA A 107 -12.49 0.04 8.16
CA ALA A 107 -11.50 -0.85 7.60
C ALA A 107 -10.90 -0.30 6.31
N GLY A 108 -9.70 -0.76 5.97
CA GLY A 108 -9.05 -0.48 4.70
C GLY A 108 -8.16 -1.64 4.26
N SER A 109 -7.83 -1.70 2.97
CA SER A 109 -6.99 -2.73 2.36
C SER A 109 -5.58 -2.20 2.15
N LEU A 110 -4.57 -2.96 2.53
CA LEU A 110 -3.15 -2.68 2.32
C LEU A 110 -2.67 -3.37 1.06
N GLY A 111 -2.17 -2.59 0.11
CA GLY A 111 -1.46 -3.08 -1.07
C GLY A 111 -0.04 -2.52 -1.12
N TYR A 112 0.91 -3.26 -1.68
CA TYR A 112 2.31 -2.83 -1.79
C TYR A 112 3.06 -3.52 -2.92
N TRP A 113 4.13 -2.88 -3.36
CA TRP A 113 5.10 -3.44 -4.29
C TRP A 113 6.52 -2.96 -3.94
N MET A 114 7.52 -3.75 -4.29
CA MET A 114 8.94 -3.41 -4.07
C MET A 114 9.71 -3.58 -5.38
N GLY A 115 10.58 -2.62 -5.69
CA GLY A 115 11.52 -2.77 -6.80
C GLY A 115 12.48 -3.94 -6.56
N LEU A 116 12.74 -4.75 -7.60
CA LEU A 116 13.61 -5.91 -7.52
C LEU A 116 14.99 -5.61 -6.87
N PRO A 117 15.68 -4.49 -7.21
CA PRO A 117 16.99 -4.19 -6.61
C PRO A 117 16.94 -3.97 -5.10
N TYR A 118 15.75 -3.68 -4.55
CA TYR A 118 15.54 -3.33 -3.15
C TYR A 118 14.78 -4.43 -2.37
N ALA A 119 14.47 -5.54 -3.04
CA ALA A 119 13.78 -6.66 -2.40
C ALA A 119 14.67 -7.30 -1.32
N ARG A 120 14.02 -7.81 -0.24
CA ARG A 120 14.69 -8.50 0.88
C ARG A 120 15.64 -7.66 1.74
N HIS A 121 15.62 -6.33 1.62
CA HIS A 121 16.41 -5.41 2.45
C HIS A 121 15.64 -4.85 3.67
N GLY A 122 14.43 -5.33 3.93
CA GLY A 122 13.61 -4.88 5.07
C GLY A 122 12.79 -3.61 4.83
N TYR A 123 12.98 -2.90 3.73
CA TYR A 123 12.31 -1.61 3.46
C TYR A 123 10.78 -1.71 3.47
N MET A 124 10.20 -2.78 2.91
CA MET A 124 8.74 -2.95 2.96
C MET A 124 8.25 -3.22 4.39
N THR A 125 8.99 -3.98 5.19
CA THR A 125 8.66 -4.20 6.61
C THR A 125 8.67 -2.88 7.37
N ALA A 126 9.68 -2.03 7.15
CA ALA A 126 9.76 -0.70 7.75
C ALA A 126 8.60 0.20 7.30
N ALA A 127 8.24 0.15 6.00
CA ALA A 127 7.13 0.93 5.45
C ALA A 127 5.78 0.49 6.05
N VAL A 128 5.51 -0.81 6.12
CA VAL A 128 4.27 -1.33 6.72
C VAL A 128 4.19 -0.96 8.21
N ARG A 129 5.28 -1.12 8.96
CA ARG A 129 5.32 -0.69 10.37
C ARG A 129 5.06 0.80 10.54
N ALA A 130 5.55 1.63 9.63
CA ALA A 130 5.36 3.09 9.69
C ALA A 130 3.91 3.49 9.34
N VAL A 131 3.25 2.81 8.40
CA VAL A 131 1.88 3.16 8.00
C VAL A 131 0.82 2.69 9.00
N ILE A 132 1.08 1.68 9.82
CA ILE A 132 0.12 1.16 10.81
C ILE A 132 -0.33 2.23 11.82
N PRO A 133 0.55 3.00 12.47
CA PRO A 133 0.12 4.09 13.35
C PRO A 133 -0.67 5.18 12.63
N PHE A 134 -0.38 5.47 11.37
CA PHE A 134 -1.15 6.39 10.55
C PHE A 134 -2.57 5.87 10.32
N ALA A 135 -2.71 4.59 9.95
CA ALA A 135 -4.01 3.98 9.70
C ALA A 135 -4.89 3.95 10.97
N PHE A 136 -4.34 3.52 12.11
CA PHE A 136 -5.11 3.38 13.35
C PHE A 136 -5.28 4.70 14.12
N GLY A 137 -4.28 5.58 14.08
CA GLY A 137 -4.27 6.85 14.79
C GLY A 137 -4.93 7.96 13.99
N THR A 138 -4.35 8.32 12.85
CA THR A 138 -4.79 9.44 12.02
C THR A 138 -6.08 9.13 11.29
N LEU A 139 -6.15 8.00 10.58
CA LEU A 139 -7.34 7.60 9.83
C LEU A 139 -8.41 6.96 10.73
N ARG A 140 -8.08 6.62 11.98
CA ARG A 140 -8.99 5.99 12.94
C ARG A 140 -9.64 4.70 12.43
N LEU A 141 -8.92 3.95 11.60
CA LEU A 141 -9.39 2.63 11.21
C LEU A 141 -9.34 1.70 12.43
N HIS A 142 -10.22 0.71 12.44
CA HIS A 142 -10.21 -0.40 13.38
C HIS A 142 -9.46 -1.60 12.84
N ARG A 143 -9.43 -1.72 11.50
CA ARG A 143 -8.93 -2.91 10.81
C ARG A 143 -8.16 -2.55 9.54
N ILE A 144 -7.03 -3.21 9.33
CA ILE A 144 -6.29 -3.20 8.06
C ILE A 144 -6.32 -4.62 7.51
N GLU A 145 -6.79 -4.78 6.28
CA GLU A 145 -6.85 -6.06 5.57
C GLU A 145 -5.73 -6.15 4.53
N ALA A 146 -5.26 -7.35 4.27
CA ALA A 146 -4.34 -7.65 3.18
C ALA A 146 -4.64 -9.03 2.60
N ALA A 147 -4.35 -9.21 1.32
CA ALA A 147 -4.46 -10.50 0.67
C ALA A 147 -3.19 -10.80 -0.12
N CYS A 148 -2.75 -12.05 -0.13
CA CYS A 148 -1.61 -12.47 -0.95
C CYS A 148 -1.84 -13.87 -1.52
N ILE A 149 -1.28 -14.11 -2.72
CA ILE A 149 -1.29 -15.44 -3.33
C ILE A 149 -0.55 -16.42 -2.41
N PRO A 150 -1.03 -17.66 -2.20
CA PRO A 150 -0.45 -18.60 -1.24
C PRO A 150 1.03 -18.93 -1.48
N THR A 151 1.47 -18.86 -2.74
CA THR A 151 2.87 -19.11 -3.12
C THR A 151 3.80 -17.90 -2.90
N ASN A 152 3.25 -16.72 -2.57
CA ASN A 152 4.04 -15.52 -2.26
C ASN A 152 4.58 -15.56 -0.82
N ALA A 153 5.58 -16.41 -0.59
CA ALA A 153 6.20 -16.56 0.73
C ALA A 153 6.82 -15.26 1.28
N GLY A 154 7.20 -14.32 0.39
CA GLY A 154 7.72 -13.01 0.79
C GLY A 154 6.63 -12.16 1.43
N SER A 155 5.45 -12.11 0.81
CA SER A 155 4.30 -11.37 1.31
C SER A 155 3.74 -11.99 2.59
N THR A 156 3.62 -13.32 2.64
CA THR A 156 3.20 -14.05 3.86
C THR A 156 4.07 -13.68 5.06
N ARG A 157 5.40 -13.81 4.94
CA ARG A 157 6.34 -13.45 6.03
C ARG A 157 6.28 -11.98 6.40
N LEU A 158 6.11 -11.09 5.42
CA LEU A 158 5.98 -9.65 5.68
C LEU A 158 4.77 -9.37 6.56
N LEU A 159 3.60 -9.91 6.18
CA LEU A 159 2.34 -9.69 6.89
C LEU A 159 2.43 -10.25 8.32
N GLU A 160 2.89 -11.47 8.50
CA GLU A 160 3.06 -12.09 9.82
C GLU A 160 4.05 -11.31 10.71
N ASN A 161 5.21 -10.91 10.16
CA ASN A 161 6.22 -10.13 10.88
C ASN A 161 5.78 -8.69 11.22
N THR A 162 4.71 -8.22 10.62
CA THR A 162 4.12 -6.91 10.91
C THR A 162 2.80 -7.00 11.69
N GLY A 163 2.51 -8.18 12.25
CA GLY A 163 1.40 -8.41 13.18
C GLY A 163 0.03 -8.60 12.52
N PHE A 164 0.01 -8.94 11.23
CA PHE A 164 -1.21 -9.41 10.59
C PHE A 164 -1.45 -10.87 10.93
N VAL A 165 -2.69 -11.21 11.20
CA VAL A 165 -3.14 -12.58 11.48
C VAL A 165 -3.89 -13.11 10.25
N ARG A 166 -3.58 -14.34 9.86
CA ARG A 166 -4.32 -15.02 8.79
C ARG A 166 -5.71 -15.40 9.29
N GLU A 167 -6.73 -14.97 8.55
CA GLU A 167 -8.13 -15.22 8.90
C GLU A 167 -8.84 -16.16 7.93
N GLY A 168 -8.27 -16.35 6.72
CA GLY A 168 -8.98 -17.17 5.75
C GLY A 168 -8.20 -17.50 4.48
N TYR A 169 -8.91 -18.17 3.60
CA TYR A 169 -8.52 -18.55 2.25
C TYR A 169 -9.69 -18.29 1.32
N ALA A 170 -9.47 -17.48 0.31
CA ALA A 170 -10.49 -17.15 -0.69
C ALA A 170 -10.07 -17.74 -2.05
N ARG A 171 -10.92 -18.59 -2.62
CA ARG A 171 -10.69 -19.17 -3.95
C ARG A 171 -11.02 -18.16 -5.02
N GLU A 172 -10.19 -18.14 -6.09
CA GLU A 172 -10.40 -17.29 -7.27
C GLU A 172 -10.76 -15.84 -6.91
N TYR A 173 -10.01 -15.26 -5.96
CA TYR A 173 -10.37 -14.01 -5.30
C TYR A 173 -10.03 -12.77 -6.13
N LEU A 174 -8.82 -12.74 -6.71
CA LEU A 174 -8.36 -11.61 -7.54
C LEU A 174 -7.76 -12.12 -8.85
N CYS A 175 -7.99 -11.36 -9.93
CA CYS A 175 -7.40 -11.63 -11.23
C CYS A 175 -5.99 -11.04 -11.30
N ILE A 176 -4.99 -11.91 -11.18
CA ILE A 176 -3.57 -11.56 -11.20
C ILE A 176 -2.97 -12.03 -12.52
N ASN A 177 -2.33 -11.13 -13.25
CA ASN A 177 -1.76 -11.39 -14.57
C ASN A 177 -2.74 -12.14 -15.52
N GLY A 178 -4.02 -11.76 -15.49
CA GLY A 178 -5.07 -12.34 -16.33
C GLY A 178 -5.65 -13.66 -15.84
N ILE A 179 -5.21 -14.19 -14.69
CA ILE A 179 -5.69 -15.45 -14.12
C ILE A 179 -6.30 -15.19 -12.75
N TRP A 180 -7.50 -15.74 -12.50
CA TRP A 180 -8.11 -15.74 -11.17
C TRP A 180 -7.28 -16.61 -10.21
N GLN A 181 -6.81 -16.02 -9.13
CA GLN A 181 -5.90 -16.63 -8.17
C GLN A 181 -6.53 -16.72 -6.79
N ASP A 182 -6.26 -17.83 -6.12
CA ASP A 182 -6.58 -17.99 -4.70
C ASP A 182 -5.72 -17.05 -3.84
N HIS A 183 -6.27 -16.58 -2.72
CA HIS A 183 -5.55 -15.70 -1.80
C HIS A 183 -5.70 -16.14 -0.35
N LEU A 184 -4.61 -16.01 0.40
CA LEU A 184 -4.64 -15.97 1.85
C LEU A 184 -5.15 -14.58 2.28
N LEU A 185 -6.10 -14.58 3.19
CA LEU A 185 -6.67 -13.34 3.75
C LEU A 185 -6.05 -13.08 5.12
N TYR A 186 -5.55 -11.87 5.29
CA TYR A 186 -4.91 -11.39 6.50
C TYR A 186 -5.60 -10.14 7.01
N ALA A 187 -5.59 -9.96 8.33
CA ALA A 187 -6.00 -8.70 8.95
C ALA A 187 -5.10 -8.35 10.14
N ARG A 188 -4.97 -7.05 10.36
CA ARG A 188 -4.45 -6.48 11.60
C ARG A 188 -5.50 -5.58 12.22
N LEU A 189 -5.79 -5.82 13.49
CA LEU A 189 -6.71 -5.00 14.27
C LEU A 189 -5.94 -3.91 15.03
N LYS A 190 -6.64 -2.83 15.35
CA LYS A 190 -6.13 -1.82 16.27
C LYS A 190 -5.98 -2.46 17.65
N ASP A 191 -4.77 -2.40 18.22
CA ASP A 191 -4.50 -2.93 19.56
C ASP A 191 -5.37 -2.23 20.62
N GLY A 192 -6.09 -3.01 21.43
CA GLY A 192 -6.67 -2.61 22.70
C GLY A 192 -7.81 -1.59 22.66
N GLN A 193 -9.04 -2.09 22.57
CA GLN A 193 -10.11 -1.81 23.52
C GLN A 193 -11.00 -3.06 23.56
N VAL A 194 -10.63 -4.01 24.43
CA VAL A 194 -11.65 -4.89 25.00
C VAL A 194 -12.38 -4.00 26.00
N SER A 195 -13.56 -3.52 25.63
CA SER A 195 -14.52 -2.89 26.53
C SER A 195 -15.20 -3.94 27.39
#